data_11fd0e205524db1d716c02d21c5e9fe4
#
_entry.id   11fd0e205524db1d716c02d21c5e9fe4
#
_cell.length_a   1.000
_cell.length_b   1.000
_cell.length_c   1.000
_cell.angle_alpha   90.00
_cell.angle_beta   90.00
_cell.angle_gamma   90.00
#
_symmetry.space_group_name_H-M   'P 1'
#
loop_
_entity.id
_entity.type
_entity.pdbx_description
1 polymer ?
#
loop_
_entity_poly.entity_id
_entity_poly.type
_entity_poly.pdbx_seq_one_letter_code
_entity_poly.pdbx_strand_id
1 'polypeptide(L)' 'MKCRIRITHPSFGEVYAHTSDLSDGGVYVRHPQLVMLQPGAVVTGQVQDLPIPAPELRMVVMRVDGEGAGLQFLREE' A
#
# COMPACT_ATOMS: atom_id res chain seq x y z
N MET A 1 7.89 -11.35 5.08
CA MET A 1 8.98 -10.53 4.53
C MET A 1 8.59 -9.07 4.61
N LYS A 2 9.49 -8.20 5.07
CA LYS A 2 9.23 -6.77 5.18
C LYS A 2 9.91 -6.05 4.04
N CYS A 3 9.16 -5.25 3.31
CA CYS A 3 9.67 -4.41 2.23
C CYS A 3 9.28 -2.98 2.49
N ARG A 4 10.08 -2.05 1.97
CA ARG A 4 9.69 -0.65 1.99
C ARG A 4 8.85 -0.37 0.75
N ILE A 5 7.76 0.36 0.93
CA ILE A 5 6.84 0.67 -0.14
C ILE A 5 6.48 2.15 -0.11
N ARG A 6 6.38 2.75 -1.29
CA ARG A 6 5.89 4.11 -1.44
C ARG A 6 4.42 4.05 -1.80
N ILE A 7 3.57 4.70 -1.01
CA ILE A 7 2.13 4.76 -1.24
C ILE A 7 1.76 6.18 -1.63
N THR A 8 1.01 6.33 -2.70
CA THR A 8 0.58 7.63 -3.20
C THR A 8 -0.95 7.72 -3.21
N HIS A 9 -1.48 8.81 -2.70
CA HIS A 9 -2.91 9.10 -2.70
C HIS A 9 -3.12 10.61 -2.69
N PRO A 10 -4.14 11.14 -3.39
CA PRO A 10 -4.36 12.59 -3.45
C PRO A 10 -4.52 13.27 -2.10
N SER A 11 -5.05 12.59 -1.09
CA SER A 11 -5.30 13.21 0.21
C SER A 11 -4.04 13.47 1.01
N PHE A 12 -2.92 12.76 0.76
CA PHE A 12 -1.69 12.96 1.52
C PHE A 12 -0.43 13.02 0.65
N GLY A 13 -0.56 12.87 -0.67
CA GLY A 13 0.60 12.84 -1.56
C GLY A 13 1.29 11.49 -1.51
N GLU A 14 2.54 11.46 -1.09
CA GLU A 14 3.38 10.25 -1.06
C GLU A 14 3.82 9.98 0.37
N VAL A 15 3.77 8.72 0.79
CA VAL A 15 4.32 8.28 2.06
C VAL A 15 5.18 7.03 1.83
N TYR A 16 6.17 6.84 2.68
CA TYR A 16 7.03 5.66 2.68
C TYR A 16 6.74 4.86 3.93
N ALA A 17 6.49 3.58 3.76
CA ALA A 17 6.13 2.71 4.86
C ALA A 17 6.74 1.33 4.66
N HIS A 18 6.66 0.49 5.69
CA HIS A 18 7.09 -0.90 5.60
C HIS A 18 5.88 -1.80 5.53
N THR A 19 5.94 -2.81 4.66
CA THR A 19 4.93 -3.86 4.64
C THR A 19 5.19 -4.79 5.81
N SER A 20 4.14 -5.23 6.47
CA SER A 20 4.31 -6.21 7.53
C SER A 20 3.91 -7.61 7.09
N ASP A 21 3.03 -7.74 6.13
CA ASP A 21 2.54 -9.04 5.67
C ASP A 21 2.22 -8.95 4.18
N LEU A 22 3.05 -9.57 3.36
CA LEU A 22 2.90 -9.54 1.91
C LEU A 22 2.45 -10.91 1.43
N SER A 23 1.39 -10.95 0.65
CA SER A 23 0.87 -12.16 0.03
C SER A 23 0.64 -11.94 -1.46
N ASP A 24 0.18 -12.98 -2.16
CA ASP A 24 -0.07 -12.87 -3.60
C ASP A 24 -1.21 -11.91 -3.93
N GLY A 25 -2.17 -11.77 -3.04
CA GLY A 25 -3.34 -10.94 -3.30
C GLY A 25 -3.30 -9.57 -2.68
N GLY A 26 -2.40 -9.32 -1.73
CA GLY A 26 -2.40 -8.05 -1.05
C GLY A 26 -1.28 -7.88 -0.04
N VAL A 27 -1.36 -6.79 0.71
CA VAL A 27 -0.33 -6.42 1.66
C VAL A 27 -0.95 -5.61 2.79
N TYR A 28 -0.44 -5.81 4.01
CA TYR A 28 -0.77 -4.94 5.13
C TYR A 28 0.36 -3.94 5.32
N VAL A 29 0.00 -2.66 5.41
CA VAL A 29 0.97 -1.57 5.54
C VAL A 29 0.63 -0.74 6.77
N ARG A 30 1.61 -0.56 7.63
CA ARG A 30 1.50 0.25 8.85
C ARG A 30 1.98 1.66 8.58
N HIS A 31 1.07 2.63 8.64
CA HIS A 31 1.42 4.03 8.50
C HIS A 31 0.26 4.90 8.98
N PRO A 32 0.54 5.98 9.74
CA PRO A 32 -0.53 6.84 10.26
C PRO A 32 -1.43 7.44 9.19
N GLN A 33 -0.88 7.78 8.02
CA GLN A 33 -1.68 8.37 6.96
C GLN A 33 -2.69 7.39 6.37
N LEU A 34 -2.37 6.09 6.39
CA LEU A 34 -3.28 5.08 5.86
C LEU A 34 -4.49 4.87 6.76
N VAL A 35 -4.36 5.19 8.04
CA VAL A 35 -5.48 5.11 8.99
C VAL A 35 -6.59 6.10 8.61
N MET A 36 -6.26 7.16 7.89
CA MET A 36 -7.21 8.17 7.46
C MET A 36 -8.01 7.76 6.23
N LEU A 37 -7.62 6.68 5.55
CA LEU A 37 -8.33 6.22 4.36
C LEU A 37 -9.54 5.39 4.75
N GLN A 38 -10.45 5.22 3.80
CA GLN A 38 -11.65 4.42 4.01
C GLN A 38 -11.60 3.19 3.11
N PRO A 39 -12.21 2.07 3.52
CA PRO A 39 -12.34 0.91 2.64
C PRO A 39 -12.96 1.31 1.29
N GLY A 40 -12.38 0.81 0.22
CA GLY A 40 -12.77 1.17 -1.14
C GLY A 40 -11.90 2.24 -1.78
N ALA A 41 -11.09 2.96 -0.99
CA ALA A 41 -10.16 3.93 -1.55
C ALA A 41 -9.10 3.23 -2.39
N VAL A 42 -8.68 3.86 -3.48
CA VAL A 42 -7.65 3.33 -4.37
C VAL A 42 -6.36 4.11 -4.15
N VAL A 43 -5.27 3.40 -3.96
CA VAL A 43 -3.93 3.99 -3.79
C VAL A 43 -2.98 3.38 -4.81
N THR A 44 -1.86 4.06 -5.04
CA THR A 44 -0.78 3.53 -5.86
C THR A 44 0.40 3.18 -4.97
N GLY A 45 0.97 2.01 -5.18
CA GLY A 45 2.12 1.56 -4.40
C GLY A 45 3.27 1.13 -5.28
N GLN A 46 4.50 1.35 -4.82
CA GLN A 46 5.70 0.91 -5.51
C GLN A 46 6.70 0.38 -4.49
N VAL A 47 7.12 -0.86 -4.66
CA VAL A 47 8.13 -1.47 -3.81
C VAL A 47 9.49 -0.79 -4.07
N GLN A 48 10.20 -0.44 -3.00
CA GLN A 48 11.41 0.36 -3.09
C GLN A 48 12.70 -0.44 -2.95
N ASP A 49 12.65 -1.63 -2.39
CA ASP A 49 13.86 -2.38 -1.99
C ASP A 49 14.34 -3.38 -3.05
N LEU A 50 14.06 -3.11 -4.31
CA LEU A 50 14.48 -3.99 -5.41
C LEU A 50 15.67 -3.38 -6.15
N PRO A 51 16.56 -4.24 -6.73
CA PRO A 51 17.71 -3.76 -7.50
C PRO A 51 17.33 -2.94 -8.73
N ILE A 52 16.17 -3.23 -9.31
CA ILE A 52 15.62 -2.45 -10.41
C ILE A 52 14.29 -1.85 -9.98
N PRO A 53 13.90 -0.70 -10.54
CA PRO A 53 12.63 -0.09 -10.15
C PRO A 53 11.45 -1.02 -10.40
N ALA A 54 10.61 -1.20 -9.38
CA ALA A 54 9.39 -1.97 -9.52
C ALA A 54 8.33 -1.12 -10.21
N PRO A 55 7.37 -1.75 -10.91
CA PRO A 55 6.25 -0.99 -11.46
C PRO A 55 5.36 -0.44 -10.35
N GLU A 56 4.67 0.64 -10.63
CA GLU A 56 3.64 1.14 -9.74
C GLU A 56 2.42 0.24 -9.85
N LEU A 57 1.86 -0.14 -8.71
CA LEU A 57 0.71 -1.03 -8.65
C LEU A 57 -0.46 -0.30 -8.03
N ARG A 58 -1.64 -0.49 -8.58
CA ARG A 58 -2.86 0.05 -8.00
C ARG A 58 -3.41 -0.93 -6.99
N MET A 59 -3.84 -0.40 -5.86
CA MET A 59 -4.36 -1.21 -4.77
C MET A 59 -5.62 -0.58 -4.21
N VAL A 60 -6.51 -1.41 -3.70
CA VAL A 60 -7.72 -0.94 -3.04
C VAL A 60 -7.62 -1.23 -1.54
N VAL A 61 -8.03 -0.26 -0.74
CA VAL A 61 -8.09 -0.41 0.70
C VAL A 61 -9.25 -1.34 1.05
N MET A 62 -8.95 -2.46 1.68
CA MET A 62 -9.95 -3.45 2.07
C MET A 62 -10.41 -3.25 3.51
N ARG A 63 -9.49 -2.86 4.38
CA ARG A 63 -9.81 -2.58 5.78
C ARG A 63 -8.80 -1.59 6.34
N VAL A 64 -9.21 -0.90 7.38
CA VAL A 64 -8.37 0.06 8.09
C VAL A 64 -8.51 -0.24 9.58
N ASP A 65 -7.39 -0.23 10.29
CA ASP A 65 -7.39 -0.36 11.75
C ASP A 65 -6.66 0.84 12.36
N GLY A 66 -6.34 0.78 13.65
CA GLY A 66 -5.67 1.89 14.34
C GLY A 66 -4.20 2.06 13.99
N GLU A 67 -3.61 1.17 13.20
CA GLU A 67 -2.18 1.20 12.89
C GLU A 67 -1.88 1.33 11.40
N GLY A 68 -2.79 0.91 10.53
CA GLY A 68 -2.55 0.93 9.11
C GLY A 68 -3.73 0.40 8.32
N ALA A 69 -3.45 -0.17 7.15
CA ALA A 69 -4.48 -0.64 6.25
C ALA A 69 -4.09 -1.94 5.55
N GLY A 70 -5.07 -2.78 5.32
CA GLY A 70 -4.93 -3.94 4.44
C GLY A 70 -5.30 -3.55 3.03
N LEU A 71 -4.39 -3.77 2.09
CA LEU A 71 -4.53 -3.36 0.70
C LEU A 71 -4.55 -4.60 -0.19
N GLN A 72 -5.42 -4.58 -1.18
CA GLN A 72 -5.50 -5.66 -2.17
C GLN A 72 -5.02 -5.14 -3.51
N PHE A 73 -4.14 -5.90 -4.18
CA PHE A 73 -3.68 -5.54 -5.50
C PHE A 73 -4.84 -5.61 -6.49
N LEU A 74 -4.97 -4.57 -7.30
CA LEU A 74 -5.93 -4.56 -8.39
C LEU A 74 -5.25 -5.13 -9.63
N ARG A 75 -5.91 -6.10 -10.26
CA ARG A 75 -5.41 -6.66 -11.51
C ARG A 75 -6.05 -5.92 -12.66
N GLU A 76 -5.21 -5.45 -13.55
CA GLU A 76 -5.66 -4.86 -14.79
C GLU A 76 -5.54 -5.91 -15.90
N GLU A 77 -6.60 -6.13 -16.58
CA GLU A 77 -6.60 -7.05 -17.71
C GLU A 77 -6.66 -6.26 -19.01
#